data_03b860edff1742a257bd6e6ccf556ea2
#
_entry.id   03b860edff1742a257bd6e6ccf556ea2
#
_cell.length_a   1.000
_cell.length_b   1.000
_cell.length_c   1.000
_cell.angle_alpha   90.00
_cell.angle_beta   90.00
_cell.angle_gamma   90.00
#
_symmetry.space_group_name_H-M   'P 1'
#
loop_
_entity.id
_entity.type
_entity.pdbx_description
1 polymer ?
#
loop_
_entity_poly.entity_id
_entity_poly.type
_entity_poly.pdbx_seq_one_letter_code
_entity_poly.pdbx_strand_id
1 'polypeptide(L)'
;MLGPGDHVVASPAVYEQVLEDAGVLSAERRREAILAGIAEVEAARPGCHVDTPKKVFEEVINLCEWPTVLVGTFDEEFLKVPHEIICESMLTNQRYFPIYDGEGKLTREFVVVSNSKPENAERVIDGNERVVRARLDDAKFFYEEDLKISLDEFRERLAKVAFQEKLGSVLAKSERIEQLALAIAREAHLGAHLAADAARAAHLCKADLVSNAVVEFTSQQGVMGGYYATAMGENDEVAHAIRDHYRPRFAGDELPEGTAGCIVACADKLDTIAGIFAIGEPPTGSSDPYALRRAAIGIINILRDRLPIDPTSLIDFALELYSEQGIEFDAAEVAQQVRDFFHGRLVSMARDEKIPADTVAAVSAVHIIAPSVFFARCAALDEARKNDVETFDNLATAYARAAHISKPELGAEYDRSLMGEAELALADASEAAQTAVDAALAAEDYPAAFAALAAMRAPIDRFFDEVMVMDEDEQLRDNRLKLLNRFEAVFSGIANIGELARKK
;
A
#
# COMPACT_ATOMS: atom_id res chain seq x y z
N MET A 1 -3.30 -28.42 -36.12
CA MET A 1 -3.50 -29.88 -35.89
C MET A 1 -2.59 -30.64 -36.79
N LEU A 2 -1.71 -31.38 -36.19
CA LEU A 2 -0.78 -32.30 -36.87
C LEU A 2 -1.58 -33.22 -37.78
N GLY A 3 -1.16 -33.32 -39.05
CA GLY A 3 -1.64 -34.39 -39.92
C GLY A 3 -1.23 -35.75 -39.35
N PRO A 4 -2.02 -36.81 -39.59
CA PRO A 4 -1.65 -38.14 -39.13
C PRO A 4 -0.36 -38.60 -39.82
N GLY A 5 0.64 -39.05 -39.06
CA GLY A 5 1.88 -39.62 -39.57
C GLY A 5 3.11 -39.30 -38.70
N ASP A 6 4.18 -40.03 -38.95
CA ASP A 6 5.48 -39.80 -38.33
C ASP A 6 6.20 -38.65 -39.03
N HIS A 7 6.64 -37.65 -38.28
CA HIS A 7 7.43 -36.54 -38.80
C HIS A 7 8.90 -36.75 -38.43
N VAL A 8 9.75 -36.92 -39.44
CA VAL A 8 11.19 -37.20 -39.25
C VAL A 8 11.95 -35.87 -39.10
N VAL A 9 12.56 -35.65 -37.95
CA VAL A 9 13.47 -34.53 -37.69
C VAL A 9 14.89 -34.98 -37.97
N ALA A 10 15.42 -34.62 -39.12
CA ALA A 10 16.75 -35.04 -39.57
C ALA A 10 17.90 -34.37 -38.80
N SER A 11 17.69 -33.19 -38.25
CA SER A 11 18.64 -32.46 -37.41
C SER A 11 17.93 -31.41 -36.55
N PRO A 12 18.55 -30.90 -35.46
CA PRO A 12 17.98 -29.81 -34.68
C PRO A 12 17.70 -28.54 -35.50
N ALA A 13 18.47 -28.28 -36.55
CA ALA A 13 18.33 -27.09 -37.39
C ALA A 13 17.04 -27.09 -38.23
N VAL A 14 16.41 -28.22 -38.48
CA VAL A 14 15.14 -28.30 -39.24
C VAL A 14 13.93 -28.55 -38.33
N TYR A 15 14.11 -28.60 -37.02
CA TYR A 15 13.05 -28.96 -36.06
C TYR A 15 11.84 -28.04 -36.17
N GLU A 16 12.06 -26.72 -36.14
CA GLU A 16 10.97 -25.76 -36.22
C GLU A 16 10.23 -25.84 -37.57
N GLN A 17 10.96 -26.01 -38.67
CA GLN A 17 10.33 -26.14 -39.99
C GLN A 17 9.46 -27.40 -40.07
N VAL A 18 9.93 -28.51 -39.53
CA VAL A 18 9.15 -29.77 -39.52
C VAL A 18 7.88 -29.61 -38.68
N LEU A 19 7.95 -28.90 -37.53
CA LEU A 19 6.78 -28.58 -36.71
C LEU A 19 5.80 -27.67 -37.46
N GLU A 20 6.30 -26.64 -38.13
CA GLU A 20 5.47 -25.70 -38.89
C GLU A 20 4.76 -26.41 -40.07
N ASP A 21 5.48 -27.25 -40.83
CA ASP A 21 4.91 -28.06 -41.90
C ASP A 21 3.85 -29.03 -41.36
N ALA A 22 3.98 -29.46 -40.10
CA ALA A 22 3.01 -30.26 -39.38
C ALA A 22 1.87 -29.48 -38.74
N GLY A 23 1.87 -28.15 -38.86
CA GLY A 23 0.82 -27.25 -38.31
C GLY A 23 1.04 -26.82 -36.88
N VAL A 24 2.30 -26.77 -36.39
CA VAL A 24 2.66 -26.31 -35.07
C VAL A 24 3.69 -25.19 -35.19
N LEU A 25 3.31 -23.98 -34.82
CA LEU A 25 4.20 -22.78 -34.75
C LEU A 25 5.00 -22.76 -33.45
N SER A 26 6.21 -22.19 -33.50
CA SER A 26 6.95 -21.84 -32.28
C SER A 26 6.20 -20.77 -31.46
N ALA A 27 6.52 -20.62 -30.16
CA ALA A 27 5.84 -19.66 -29.28
C ALA A 27 5.99 -18.21 -29.80
N GLU A 28 7.18 -17.86 -30.31
CA GLU A 28 7.44 -16.55 -30.93
C GLU A 28 6.53 -16.32 -32.12
N ARG A 29 6.44 -17.26 -33.03
CA ARG A 29 5.61 -17.14 -34.24
C ARG A 29 4.13 -17.14 -33.91
N ARG A 30 3.70 -17.89 -32.89
CA ARG A 30 2.30 -17.80 -32.40
C ARG A 30 1.99 -16.41 -31.86
N ARG A 31 2.92 -15.83 -31.08
CA ARG A 31 2.80 -14.46 -30.57
C ARG A 31 2.66 -13.45 -31.71
N GLU A 32 3.55 -13.53 -32.70
CA GLU A 32 3.53 -12.66 -33.86
C GLU A 32 2.22 -12.78 -34.65
N ALA A 33 1.74 -14.00 -34.88
CA ALA A 33 0.49 -14.25 -35.59
C ALA A 33 -0.74 -13.70 -34.84
N ILE A 34 -0.78 -13.85 -33.51
CA ILE A 34 -1.87 -13.30 -32.69
C ILE A 34 -1.83 -11.77 -32.72
N LEU A 35 -0.66 -11.15 -32.52
CA LEU A 35 -0.52 -9.70 -32.57
C LEU A 35 -0.87 -9.11 -33.96
N ALA A 36 -0.46 -9.77 -35.03
CA ALA A 36 -0.81 -9.39 -36.40
C ALA A 36 -2.34 -9.45 -36.62
N GLY A 37 -2.98 -10.54 -36.18
CA GLY A 37 -4.44 -10.67 -36.28
C GLY A 37 -5.19 -9.65 -35.44
N ILE A 38 -4.71 -9.32 -34.23
CA ILE A 38 -5.28 -8.24 -33.41
C ILE A 38 -5.13 -6.88 -34.09
N ALA A 39 -3.95 -6.59 -34.66
CA ALA A 39 -3.74 -5.35 -35.42
C ALA A 39 -4.68 -5.23 -36.62
N GLU A 40 -4.99 -6.33 -37.32
CA GLU A 40 -6.00 -6.34 -38.40
C GLU A 40 -7.41 -6.05 -37.86
N VAL A 41 -7.78 -6.59 -36.69
CA VAL A 41 -9.06 -6.32 -36.03
C VAL A 41 -9.19 -4.84 -35.68
N GLU A 42 -8.15 -4.22 -35.11
CA GLU A 42 -8.12 -2.80 -34.76
C GLU A 42 -8.11 -1.91 -36.00
N ALA A 43 -7.35 -2.26 -37.03
CA ALA A 43 -7.33 -1.52 -38.31
C ALA A 43 -8.70 -1.50 -39.00
N ALA A 44 -9.49 -2.57 -38.88
CA ALA A 44 -10.85 -2.66 -39.37
C ALA A 44 -11.87 -1.86 -38.54
N ARG A 45 -11.48 -1.36 -37.36
CA ARG A 45 -12.32 -0.65 -36.38
C ARG A 45 -11.60 0.61 -35.87
N PRO A 46 -11.56 1.68 -36.68
CA PRO A 46 -10.82 2.89 -36.33
C PRO A 46 -11.21 3.44 -34.96
N GLY A 47 -10.20 3.63 -34.09
CA GLY A 47 -10.39 4.12 -32.72
C GLY A 47 -10.69 3.03 -31.68
N CYS A 48 -10.93 1.78 -32.06
CA CYS A 48 -11.09 0.68 -31.11
C CYS A 48 -9.73 0.11 -30.70
N HIS A 49 -9.72 -0.47 -29.49
CA HIS A 49 -8.55 -1.15 -28.92
C HIS A 49 -8.95 -2.51 -28.35
N VAL A 50 -8.13 -3.53 -28.60
CA VAL A 50 -8.29 -4.87 -28.02
C VAL A 50 -7.47 -4.96 -26.75
N ASP A 51 -8.13 -5.13 -25.59
CA ASP A 51 -7.43 -5.29 -24.32
C ASP A 51 -6.85 -6.70 -24.20
N THR A 52 -5.52 -6.76 -24.10
CA THR A 52 -4.75 -8.03 -24.01
C THR A 52 -3.93 -8.08 -22.71
N PRO A 53 -4.55 -8.35 -21.55
CA PRO A 53 -3.82 -8.44 -20.29
C PRO A 53 -2.69 -9.45 -20.38
N LYS A 54 -1.46 -9.03 -20.03
CA LYS A 54 -0.22 -9.78 -20.23
C LYS A 54 -0.34 -11.25 -19.81
N LYS A 55 -0.93 -11.51 -18.64
CA LYS A 55 -1.07 -12.87 -18.11
C LYS A 55 -1.94 -13.75 -19.02
N VAL A 56 -3.12 -13.24 -19.41
CA VAL A 56 -4.06 -13.98 -20.27
C VAL A 56 -3.46 -14.17 -21.66
N PHE A 57 -2.81 -13.14 -22.19
CA PHE A 57 -2.14 -13.21 -23.48
C PHE A 57 -1.05 -14.29 -23.52
N GLU A 58 -0.19 -14.38 -22.50
CA GLU A 58 0.83 -15.44 -22.38
C GLU A 58 0.20 -16.85 -22.27
N GLU A 59 -0.92 -16.97 -21.56
CA GLU A 59 -1.67 -18.24 -21.50
C GLU A 59 -2.18 -18.62 -22.90
N VAL A 60 -2.79 -17.69 -23.64
CA VAL A 60 -3.37 -17.93 -24.96
C VAL A 60 -2.32 -18.41 -25.98
N ILE A 61 -1.11 -17.81 -25.98
CA ILE A 61 0.00 -18.25 -26.83
C ILE A 61 0.31 -19.73 -26.61
N ASN A 62 0.18 -20.23 -25.39
CA ASN A 62 0.50 -21.60 -25.02
C ASN A 62 -0.68 -22.59 -25.16
N LEU A 63 -1.91 -22.07 -25.34
CA LEU A 63 -3.12 -22.89 -25.53
C LEU A 63 -3.38 -23.27 -26.97
N CYS A 64 -2.67 -22.70 -27.96
CA CYS A 64 -2.86 -22.98 -29.37
C CYS A 64 -1.55 -23.42 -30.02
N GLU A 65 -1.67 -24.20 -31.10
CA GLU A 65 -0.56 -24.64 -31.95
C GLU A 65 -0.47 -23.77 -33.22
N TRP A 66 -1.63 -23.43 -33.78
CA TRP A 66 -1.78 -22.58 -34.97
C TRP A 66 -2.90 -21.58 -34.74
N PRO A 67 -2.58 -20.37 -34.20
CA PRO A 67 -3.59 -19.40 -33.83
C PRO A 67 -4.27 -18.79 -35.05
N THR A 68 -5.60 -18.66 -34.96
CA THR A 68 -6.44 -17.87 -35.87
C THR A 68 -7.22 -16.89 -35.04
N VAL A 69 -7.06 -15.59 -35.31
CA VAL A 69 -7.77 -14.51 -34.62
C VAL A 69 -9.14 -14.32 -35.28
N LEU A 70 -10.18 -14.43 -34.46
CA LEU A 70 -11.58 -14.30 -34.89
C LEU A 70 -12.27 -13.25 -34.03
N VAL A 71 -13.34 -12.65 -34.53
CA VAL A 71 -14.17 -11.69 -33.78
C VAL A 71 -15.56 -12.30 -33.62
N GLY A 72 -16.01 -12.39 -32.38
CA GLY A 72 -17.38 -12.73 -32.03
C GLY A 72 -18.13 -11.52 -31.46
N THR A 73 -19.45 -11.68 -31.32
CA THR A 73 -20.35 -10.64 -30.80
C THR A 73 -21.28 -11.22 -29.74
N PHE A 74 -21.80 -10.36 -28.88
CA PHE A 74 -22.88 -10.68 -27.98
C PHE A 74 -24.02 -9.63 -28.09
N ASP A 75 -25.17 -9.94 -27.50
CA ASP A 75 -26.34 -9.06 -27.59
C ASP A 75 -26.12 -7.77 -26.80
N GLU A 76 -26.50 -6.62 -27.37
CA GLU A 76 -26.28 -5.29 -26.81
C GLU A 76 -26.90 -5.12 -25.41
N GLU A 77 -27.94 -5.88 -25.10
CA GLU A 77 -28.59 -5.82 -23.78
C GLU A 77 -27.65 -6.15 -22.61
N PHE A 78 -26.60 -6.98 -22.84
CA PHE A 78 -25.61 -7.30 -21.82
C PHE A 78 -24.71 -6.15 -21.42
N LEU A 79 -24.56 -5.11 -22.26
CA LEU A 79 -23.82 -3.90 -21.92
C LEU A 79 -24.47 -3.09 -20.77
N LYS A 80 -25.66 -3.47 -20.30
CA LYS A 80 -26.28 -2.92 -19.09
C LYS A 80 -25.72 -3.53 -17.79
N VAL A 81 -25.08 -4.68 -17.88
CA VAL A 81 -24.35 -5.30 -16.76
C VAL A 81 -23.02 -4.58 -16.60
N PRO A 82 -22.49 -4.44 -15.35
CA PRO A 82 -21.17 -3.88 -15.13
C PRO A 82 -20.10 -4.52 -16.02
N HIS A 83 -19.33 -3.70 -16.72
CA HIS A 83 -18.40 -4.19 -17.75
C HIS A 83 -17.31 -5.08 -17.14
N GLU A 84 -16.96 -4.90 -15.86
CA GLU A 84 -15.97 -5.70 -15.17
C GLU A 84 -16.38 -7.18 -15.07
N ILE A 85 -17.68 -7.45 -14.85
CA ILE A 85 -18.21 -8.84 -14.85
C ILE A 85 -18.15 -9.44 -16.26
N ILE A 86 -18.52 -8.64 -17.28
CA ILE A 86 -18.44 -9.07 -18.67
C ILE A 86 -16.99 -9.41 -19.05
N CYS A 87 -16.07 -8.53 -18.72
CA CYS A 87 -14.64 -8.71 -18.99
C CYS A 87 -14.08 -9.92 -18.22
N GLU A 88 -14.44 -10.11 -16.94
CA GLU A 88 -13.99 -11.27 -16.19
C GLU A 88 -14.51 -12.57 -16.80
N SER A 89 -15.78 -12.62 -17.19
CA SER A 89 -16.35 -13.79 -17.87
C SER A 89 -15.60 -14.12 -19.15
N MET A 90 -15.22 -13.11 -19.93
CA MET A 90 -14.47 -13.28 -21.16
C MET A 90 -13.00 -13.65 -20.90
N LEU A 91 -12.28 -12.85 -20.12
CA LEU A 91 -10.84 -12.99 -19.92
C LEU A 91 -10.48 -14.20 -19.05
N THR A 92 -11.14 -14.35 -17.89
CA THR A 92 -10.74 -15.33 -16.90
C THR A 92 -11.28 -16.70 -17.21
N ASN A 93 -12.52 -16.81 -17.70
CA ASN A 93 -13.14 -18.10 -17.95
C ASN A 93 -12.88 -18.62 -19.38
N GLN A 94 -12.90 -17.73 -20.38
CA GLN A 94 -12.88 -18.12 -21.79
C GLN A 94 -11.58 -17.74 -22.52
N ARG A 95 -10.72 -16.88 -21.97
CA ARG A 95 -9.52 -16.34 -22.61
C ARG A 95 -9.84 -15.53 -23.87
N TYR A 96 -11.00 -14.87 -23.91
CA TYR A 96 -11.38 -13.94 -24.97
C TYR A 96 -10.96 -12.52 -24.59
N PHE A 97 -10.58 -11.72 -25.57
CA PHE A 97 -10.13 -10.37 -25.35
C PHE A 97 -11.25 -9.37 -25.67
N PRO A 98 -11.64 -8.50 -24.71
CA PRO A 98 -12.65 -7.47 -24.95
C PRO A 98 -12.13 -6.39 -25.89
N ILE A 99 -13.06 -5.78 -26.62
CA ILE A 99 -12.78 -4.64 -27.51
C ILE A 99 -13.42 -3.39 -26.91
N TYR A 100 -12.64 -2.34 -26.74
CA TYR A 100 -13.08 -1.03 -26.30
C TYR A 100 -13.13 -0.05 -27.46
N ASP A 101 -14.07 0.89 -27.44
CA ASP A 101 -14.16 1.98 -28.42
C ASP A 101 -13.18 3.12 -28.11
N GLY A 102 -13.17 4.16 -28.96
CA GLY A 102 -12.28 5.32 -28.81
C GLY A 102 -12.57 6.20 -27.59
N GLU A 103 -13.69 5.99 -26.90
CA GLU A 103 -14.03 6.64 -25.63
C GLU A 103 -13.69 5.75 -24.42
N GLY A 104 -13.12 4.56 -24.64
CA GLY A 104 -12.78 3.58 -23.60
C GLY A 104 -13.99 2.79 -23.08
N LYS A 105 -15.11 2.77 -23.79
CA LYS A 105 -16.27 1.97 -23.44
C LYS A 105 -16.19 0.59 -24.03
N LEU A 106 -16.61 -0.42 -23.27
CA LEU A 106 -16.70 -1.79 -23.77
C LEU A 106 -17.70 -1.87 -24.93
N THR A 107 -17.26 -2.48 -26.03
CA THR A 107 -18.14 -2.79 -27.16
C THR A 107 -18.79 -4.17 -26.97
N ARG A 108 -19.74 -4.52 -27.84
CA ARG A 108 -20.32 -5.87 -27.85
C ARG A 108 -19.50 -6.92 -28.60
N GLU A 109 -18.28 -6.54 -29.05
CA GLU A 109 -17.39 -7.43 -29.78
C GLU A 109 -16.27 -7.92 -28.90
N PHE A 110 -15.77 -9.11 -29.18
CA PHE A 110 -14.64 -9.70 -28.50
C PHE A 110 -13.77 -10.51 -29.45
N VAL A 111 -12.48 -10.64 -29.12
CA VAL A 111 -11.54 -11.43 -29.89
C VAL A 111 -11.41 -12.81 -29.29
N VAL A 112 -11.48 -13.82 -30.15
CA VAL A 112 -11.19 -15.23 -29.88
C VAL A 112 -9.93 -15.64 -30.62
N VAL A 113 -8.97 -16.24 -29.94
CA VAL A 113 -7.83 -16.90 -30.57
C VAL A 113 -8.12 -18.39 -30.67
N SER A 114 -8.48 -18.82 -31.86
CA SER A 114 -8.86 -20.21 -32.13
C SER A 114 -7.65 -21.02 -32.56
N ASN A 115 -7.61 -22.28 -32.15
CA ASN A 115 -6.67 -23.29 -32.65
C ASN A 115 -7.33 -24.09 -33.80
N SER A 116 -7.87 -23.40 -34.79
CA SER A 116 -8.57 -24.03 -35.90
C SER A 116 -8.23 -23.35 -37.23
N LYS A 117 -8.48 -24.08 -38.32
CA LYS A 117 -8.27 -23.54 -39.66
C LYS A 117 -9.30 -22.45 -39.98
N PRO A 118 -8.93 -21.41 -40.77
CA PRO A 118 -9.83 -20.32 -41.15
C PRO A 118 -11.14 -20.76 -41.83
N GLU A 119 -11.15 -21.90 -42.50
CA GLU A 119 -12.33 -22.47 -43.16
C GLU A 119 -13.46 -22.81 -42.20
N ASN A 120 -13.16 -22.96 -40.89
CA ASN A 120 -14.14 -23.23 -39.85
C ASN A 120 -14.54 -21.99 -39.03
N ALA A 121 -14.08 -20.81 -39.45
CA ALA A 121 -14.24 -19.57 -38.65
C ALA A 121 -15.68 -19.33 -38.20
N GLU A 122 -16.66 -19.34 -39.11
CA GLU A 122 -18.06 -19.11 -38.81
C GLU A 122 -18.63 -20.06 -37.75
N ARG A 123 -18.28 -21.35 -37.85
CA ARG A 123 -18.74 -22.37 -36.92
C ARG A 123 -18.10 -22.20 -35.55
N VAL A 124 -16.83 -21.80 -35.53
CA VAL A 124 -16.09 -21.53 -34.28
C VAL A 124 -16.66 -20.31 -33.62
N ILE A 125 -16.91 -19.21 -34.34
CA ILE A 125 -17.53 -17.99 -33.83
C ILE A 125 -18.89 -18.30 -33.22
N ASP A 126 -19.82 -18.94 -33.94
CA ASP A 126 -21.15 -19.31 -33.44
C ASP A 126 -21.06 -20.12 -32.13
N GLY A 127 -20.11 -21.08 -32.07
CA GLY A 127 -19.89 -21.84 -30.84
C GLY A 127 -19.44 -21.01 -29.66
N ASN A 128 -18.50 -20.08 -29.89
CA ASN A 128 -17.98 -19.21 -28.83
C ASN A 128 -19.01 -18.15 -28.40
N GLU A 129 -19.77 -17.57 -29.34
CA GLU A 129 -20.85 -16.62 -29.04
C GLU A 129 -21.94 -17.26 -28.15
N ARG A 130 -22.29 -18.53 -28.39
CA ARG A 130 -23.23 -19.26 -27.53
C ARG A 130 -22.69 -19.44 -26.11
N VAL A 131 -21.40 -19.73 -25.95
CA VAL A 131 -20.77 -19.87 -24.63
C VAL A 131 -20.78 -18.53 -23.91
N VAL A 132 -20.39 -17.44 -24.57
CA VAL A 132 -20.40 -16.09 -23.99
C VAL A 132 -21.83 -15.71 -23.60
N ARG A 133 -22.82 -15.91 -24.49
CA ARG A 133 -24.22 -15.60 -24.21
C ARG A 133 -24.69 -16.28 -22.94
N ALA A 134 -24.47 -17.59 -22.78
CA ALA A 134 -24.90 -18.33 -21.60
C ALA A 134 -24.27 -17.76 -20.30
N ARG A 135 -22.99 -17.39 -20.34
CA ARG A 135 -22.30 -16.79 -19.20
C ARG A 135 -22.80 -15.38 -18.88
N LEU A 136 -23.11 -14.60 -19.91
CA LEU A 136 -23.64 -13.24 -19.73
C LEU A 136 -25.11 -13.25 -19.29
N ASP A 137 -25.91 -14.27 -19.68
CA ASP A 137 -27.25 -14.49 -19.15
C ASP A 137 -27.22 -14.75 -17.65
N ASP A 138 -26.31 -15.61 -17.17
CA ASP A 138 -26.10 -15.87 -15.74
C ASP A 138 -25.67 -14.59 -15.01
N ALA A 139 -24.69 -13.87 -15.55
CA ALA A 139 -24.17 -12.63 -14.95
C ALA A 139 -25.25 -11.55 -14.86
N LYS A 140 -26.07 -11.39 -15.91
CA LYS A 140 -27.19 -10.46 -15.94
C LYS A 140 -28.25 -10.86 -14.90
N PHE A 141 -28.59 -12.14 -14.82
CA PHE A 141 -29.53 -12.64 -13.85
C PHE A 141 -29.06 -12.36 -12.41
N PHE A 142 -27.81 -12.65 -12.08
CA PHE A 142 -27.27 -12.37 -10.75
C PHE A 142 -27.31 -10.87 -10.42
N TYR A 143 -26.90 -10.02 -11.35
CA TYR A 143 -26.93 -8.58 -11.15
C TYR A 143 -28.35 -8.04 -10.95
N GLU A 144 -29.32 -8.47 -11.76
CA GLU A 144 -30.71 -8.05 -11.65
C GLU A 144 -31.38 -8.55 -10.38
N GLU A 145 -31.07 -9.77 -9.90
CA GLU A 145 -31.54 -10.29 -8.63
C GLU A 145 -30.95 -9.56 -7.43
N ASP A 146 -29.66 -9.23 -7.49
CA ASP A 146 -28.97 -8.49 -6.45
C ASP A 146 -29.52 -7.08 -6.28
N LEU A 147 -29.90 -6.41 -7.38
CA LEU A 147 -30.51 -5.08 -7.34
C LEU A 147 -31.88 -5.02 -6.63
N LYS A 148 -32.51 -6.16 -6.37
CA LYS A 148 -33.76 -6.22 -5.62
C LYS A 148 -33.56 -6.19 -4.10
N ILE A 149 -32.32 -6.30 -3.63
CA ILE A 149 -31.96 -6.42 -2.22
C ILE A 149 -31.13 -5.20 -1.85
N SER A 150 -31.45 -4.52 -0.76
CA SER A 150 -30.67 -3.37 -0.31
C SER A 150 -29.29 -3.78 0.20
N LEU A 151 -28.31 -2.86 0.10
CA LEU A 151 -26.99 -3.11 0.68
C LEU A 151 -27.03 -3.27 2.20
N ASP A 152 -27.93 -2.59 2.89
CA ASP A 152 -28.15 -2.78 4.33
C ASP A 152 -28.64 -4.21 4.64
N GLU A 153 -29.53 -4.78 3.82
CA GLU A 153 -29.96 -6.17 3.97
C GLU A 153 -28.85 -7.18 3.65
N PHE A 154 -28.02 -6.92 2.63
CA PHE A 154 -26.83 -7.72 2.37
C PHE A 154 -25.85 -7.65 3.55
N ARG A 155 -25.67 -6.46 4.14
CA ARG A 155 -24.82 -6.28 5.33
C ARG A 155 -25.28 -7.16 6.49
N GLU A 156 -26.57 -7.23 6.79
CA GLU A 156 -27.08 -8.10 7.87
C GLU A 156 -26.74 -9.59 7.64
N ARG A 157 -26.71 -10.04 6.39
CA ARG A 157 -26.33 -11.41 6.02
C ARG A 157 -24.86 -11.74 6.33
N LEU A 158 -23.98 -10.73 6.45
CA LEU A 158 -22.58 -10.89 6.84
C LEU A 158 -22.39 -11.46 8.25
N ALA A 159 -23.41 -11.45 9.09
CA ALA A 159 -23.40 -12.13 10.39
C ALA A 159 -23.09 -13.63 10.28
N LYS A 160 -23.37 -14.24 9.13
CA LYS A 160 -23.14 -15.67 8.85
C LYS A 160 -21.81 -15.94 8.13
N VAL A 161 -21.11 -14.90 7.73
CA VAL A 161 -19.81 -15.00 7.03
C VAL A 161 -18.70 -14.86 8.06
N ALA A 162 -17.90 -15.89 8.26
CA ALA A 162 -16.76 -15.83 9.16
C ALA A 162 -15.67 -14.94 8.56
N PHE A 163 -15.17 -13.99 9.36
CA PHE A 163 -13.93 -13.26 9.02
C PHE A 163 -12.71 -14.09 9.43
N GLN A 164 -12.62 -14.42 10.71
CA GLN A 164 -11.64 -15.30 11.29
C GLN A 164 -12.25 -15.95 12.54
N GLU A 165 -11.88 -17.20 12.83
CA GLU A 165 -12.55 -18.04 13.86
C GLU A 165 -12.63 -17.34 15.24
N LYS A 166 -11.56 -16.67 15.66
CA LYS A 166 -11.49 -15.99 16.95
C LYS A 166 -12.00 -14.55 16.89
N LEU A 167 -11.97 -13.90 15.72
CA LEU A 167 -12.32 -12.49 15.53
C LEU A 167 -13.78 -12.27 15.14
N GLY A 168 -14.53 -13.36 14.89
CA GLY A 168 -15.94 -13.31 14.62
C GLY A 168 -16.31 -13.15 13.14
N SER A 169 -17.48 -12.57 12.89
CA SER A 169 -18.06 -12.44 11.56
C SER A 169 -17.56 -11.22 10.79
N VAL A 170 -17.81 -11.22 9.47
CA VAL A 170 -17.58 -10.03 8.63
C VAL A 170 -18.49 -8.88 9.02
N LEU A 171 -19.68 -9.15 9.58
CA LEU A 171 -20.54 -8.09 10.13
C LEU A 171 -19.85 -7.36 11.28
N ALA A 172 -19.32 -8.11 12.28
CA ALA A 172 -18.58 -7.51 13.39
C ALA A 172 -17.35 -6.71 12.91
N LYS A 173 -16.65 -7.23 11.87
CA LYS A 173 -15.57 -6.49 11.20
C LYS A 173 -16.10 -5.19 10.59
N SER A 174 -17.22 -5.20 9.88
CA SER A 174 -17.82 -4.00 9.27
C SER A 174 -18.19 -2.95 10.33
N GLU A 175 -18.67 -3.37 11.50
CA GLU A 175 -18.98 -2.47 12.63
C GLU A 175 -17.72 -1.80 13.18
N ARG A 176 -16.62 -2.52 13.32
CA ARG A 176 -15.33 -1.93 13.74
C ARG A 176 -14.74 -0.99 12.68
N ILE A 177 -14.84 -1.37 11.37
CA ILE A 177 -14.41 -0.49 10.27
C ILE A 177 -15.16 0.84 10.29
N GLU A 178 -16.47 0.83 10.54
CA GLU A 178 -17.30 2.04 10.64
C GLU A 178 -16.81 2.96 11.78
N GLN A 179 -16.54 2.39 12.96
CA GLN A 179 -16.03 3.15 14.11
C GLN A 179 -14.60 3.70 13.85
N LEU A 180 -13.73 2.89 13.24
CA LEU A 180 -12.39 3.31 12.83
C LEU A 180 -12.44 4.41 11.76
N ALA A 181 -13.35 4.34 10.79
CA ALA A 181 -13.51 5.39 9.79
C ALA A 181 -13.88 6.74 10.41
N LEU A 182 -14.78 6.74 11.41
CA LEU A 182 -15.11 7.95 12.17
C LEU A 182 -13.91 8.46 12.99
N ALA A 183 -13.12 7.58 13.59
CA ALA A 183 -11.92 7.96 14.33
C ALA A 183 -10.86 8.57 13.39
N ILE A 184 -10.61 7.98 12.23
CA ILE A 184 -9.69 8.50 11.21
C ILE A 184 -10.15 9.86 10.70
N ALA A 185 -11.45 10.03 10.39
CA ALA A 185 -11.99 11.30 9.94
C ALA A 185 -11.82 12.42 10.99
N ARG A 186 -11.94 12.06 12.28
CA ARG A 186 -11.72 12.99 13.41
C ARG A 186 -10.24 13.37 13.54
N GLU A 187 -9.34 12.39 13.48
CA GLU A 187 -7.89 12.62 13.55
C GLU A 187 -7.41 13.49 12.40
N ALA A 188 -7.96 13.28 11.20
CA ALA A 188 -7.68 14.09 10.03
C ALA A 188 -8.41 15.47 10.02
N HIS A 189 -9.14 15.82 11.08
CA HIS A 189 -9.88 17.08 11.20
C HIS A 189 -10.84 17.37 10.04
N LEU A 190 -11.48 16.33 9.49
CA LEU A 190 -12.37 16.46 8.34
C LEU A 190 -13.76 16.99 8.73
N GLY A 191 -14.41 17.66 7.76
CA GLY A 191 -15.77 18.18 7.95
C GLY A 191 -16.82 17.07 8.13
N ALA A 192 -17.89 17.38 8.85
CA ALA A 192 -18.94 16.43 9.23
C ALA A 192 -19.58 15.67 8.06
N HIS A 193 -19.70 16.31 6.89
CA HIS A 193 -20.26 15.67 5.69
C HIS A 193 -19.38 14.52 5.21
N LEU A 194 -18.09 14.78 5.03
CA LEU A 194 -17.13 13.76 4.57
C LEU A 194 -16.95 12.64 5.60
N ALA A 195 -16.99 12.97 6.90
CA ALA A 195 -16.98 11.97 7.96
C ALA A 195 -18.21 11.06 7.90
N ALA A 196 -19.40 11.61 7.59
CA ALA A 196 -20.63 10.84 7.43
C ALA A 196 -20.57 9.95 6.17
N ASP A 197 -20.04 10.46 5.05
CA ASP A 197 -19.87 9.67 3.82
C ASP A 197 -18.88 8.52 4.04
N ALA A 198 -17.76 8.77 4.72
CA ALA A 198 -16.79 7.73 5.07
C ALA A 198 -17.39 6.66 5.99
N ALA A 199 -18.18 7.08 7.01
CA ALA A 199 -18.88 6.14 7.89
C ALA A 199 -19.92 5.31 7.13
N ARG A 200 -20.72 5.93 6.24
CA ARG A 200 -21.70 5.22 5.42
C ARG A 200 -21.03 4.24 4.47
N ALA A 201 -19.95 4.64 3.82
CA ALA A 201 -19.18 3.76 2.97
C ALA A 201 -18.57 2.59 3.77
N ALA A 202 -18.01 2.85 4.95
CA ALA A 202 -17.48 1.83 5.85
C ALA A 202 -18.55 0.83 6.30
N HIS A 203 -19.76 1.32 6.60
CA HIS A 203 -20.94 0.52 6.93
C HIS A 203 -21.29 -0.48 5.83
N LEU A 204 -21.17 -0.09 4.57
CA LEU A 204 -21.61 -0.86 3.41
C LEU A 204 -20.48 -1.61 2.67
N CYS A 205 -19.22 -1.27 2.90
CA CYS A 205 -18.11 -1.69 2.04
C CYS A 205 -17.89 -3.21 1.90
N LYS A 206 -18.46 -4.02 2.79
CA LYS A 206 -18.39 -5.49 2.74
C LYS A 206 -19.71 -6.14 2.33
N ALA A 207 -20.78 -5.36 2.14
CA ALA A 207 -22.11 -5.88 1.90
C ALA A 207 -22.21 -6.77 0.64
N ASP A 208 -21.45 -6.43 -0.40
CA ASP A 208 -21.43 -7.14 -1.67
C ASP A 208 -20.83 -8.57 -1.61
N LEU A 209 -20.11 -8.92 -0.55
CA LEU A 209 -19.51 -10.24 -0.38
C LEU A 209 -20.53 -11.40 -0.36
N VAL A 210 -21.79 -11.10 -0.07
CA VAL A 210 -22.88 -12.09 -0.05
C VAL A 210 -23.87 -11.91 -1.21
N SER A 211 -23.55 -11.04 -2.16
CA SER A 211 -24.31 -10.90 -3.40
C SER A 211 -24.05 -12.09 -4.33
N ASN A 212 -25.03 -12.44 -5.17
CA ASN A 212 -24.88 -13.53 -6.13
C ASN A 212 -23.73 -13.28 -7.10
N ALA A 213 -23.60 -12.03 -7.58
CA ALA A 213 -22.53 -11.68 -8.50
C ALA A 213 -21.12 -11.84 -7.88
N VAL A 214 -20.91 -11.41 -6.62
CA VAL A 214 -19.59 -11.53 -5.98
C VAL A 214 -19.28 -12.96 -5.54
N VAL A 215 -20.29 -13.75 -5.20
CA VAL A 215 -20.11 -15.20 -4.92
C VAL A 215 -19.59 -15.94 -6.17
N GLU A 216 -20.10 -15.61 -7.36
CA GLU A 216 -19.63 -16.18 -8.62
C GLU A 216 -18.33 -15.53 -9.12
N PHE A 217 -18.24 -14.19 -9.05
CA PHE A 217 -17.10 -13.38 -9.51
C PHE A 217 -16.40 -12.73 -8.32
N THR A 218 -15.67 -13.53 -7.53
CA THR A 218 -15.07 -13.09 -6.26
C THR A 218 -14.05 -11.96 -6.41
N SER A 219 -13.43 -11.80 -7.58
CA SER A 219 -12.50 -10.71 -7.87
C SER A 219 -13.18 -9.36 -7.96
N GLN A 220 -14.52 -9.32 -8.13
CA GLN A 220 -15.33 -8.11 -8.27
C GLN A 220 -15.84 -7.56 -6.94
N GLN A 221 -15.39 -8.12 -5.81
CA GLN A 221 -15.68 -7.57 -4.48
C GLN A 221 -15.23 -6.10 -4.39
N GLY A 222 -16.08 -5.26 -3.82
CA GLY A 222 -15.92 -3.81 -3.77
C GLY A 222 -16.41 -3.13 -5.06
N VAL A 223 -16.03 -3.61 -6.23
CA VAL A 223 -16.49 -3.07 -7.52
C VAL A 223 -18.01 -3.19 -7.62
N MET A 224 -18.54 -4.38 -7.37
CA MET A 224 -19.99 -4.60 -7.37
C MET A 224 -20.70 -3.81 -6.28
N GLY A 225 -20.11 -3.72 -5.10
CA GLY A 225 -20.62 -2.87 -4.03
C GLY A 225 -20.80 -1.42 -4.45
N GLY A 226 -19.84 -0.86 -5.20
CA GLY A 226 -19.95 0.49 -5.79
C GLY A 226 -21.10 0.63 -6.78
N TYR A 227 -21.28 -0.34 -7.68
CA TYR A 227 -22.41 -0.35 -8.62
C TYR A 227 -23.75 -0.43 -7.90
N TYR A 228 -23.89 -1.30 -6.91
CA TYR A 228 -25.09 -1.41 -6.12
C TYR A 228 -25.39 -0.14 -5.33
N ALA A 229 -24.36 0.48 -4.74
CA ALA A 229 -24.50 1.75 -4.01
C ALA A 229 -25.06 2.86 -4.93
N THR A 230 -24.47 3.02 -6.12
CA THR A 230 -24.98 3.97 -7.13
C THR A 230 -26.42 3.67 -7.54
N ALA A 231 -26.73 2.41 -7.85
CA ALA A 231 -28.07 2.01 -8.27
C ALA A 231 -29.15 2.20 -7.17
N MET A 232 -28.74 2.13 -5.90
CA MET A 232 -29.61 2.31 -4.74
C MET A 232 -29.69 3.76 -4.24
N GLY A 233 -28.98 4.69 -4.91
CA GLY A 233 -29.09 6.13 -4.67
C GLY A 233 -28.13 6.67 -3.59
N GLU A 234 -27.09 5.93 -3.23
CA GLU A 234 -25.97 6.50 -2.47
C GLU A 234 -25.27 7.56 -3.30
N ASN A 235 -24.63 8.54 -2.67
CA ASN A 235 -23.88 9.56 -3.39
C ASN A 235 -22.58 9.00 -3.97
N ASP A 236 -21.99 9.72 -4.92
CA ASP A 236 -20.80 9.28 -5.65
C ASP A 236 -19.59 9.05 -4.72
N GLU A 237 -19.41 9.87 -3.67
CA GLU A 237 -18.31 9.71 -2.71
C GLU A 237 -18.42 8.38 -1.95
N VAL A 238 -19.63 8.02 -1.51
CA VAL A 238 -19.90 6.74 -0.83
C VAL A 238 -19.70 5.56 -1.80
N ALA A 239 -20.24 5.64 -3.01
CA ALA A 239 -20.14 4.58 -4.00
C ALA A 239 -18.68 4.32 -4.43
N HIS A 240 -17.91 5.38 -4.66
CA HIS A 240 -16.49 5.29 -4.99
C HIS A 240 -15.68 4.76 -3.81
N ALA A 241 -15.97 5.19 -2.58
CA ALA A 241 -15.29 4.68 -1.39
C ALA A 241 -15.53 3.18 -1.18
N ILE A 242 -16.75 2.69 -1.41
CA ILE A 242 -17.06 1.25 -1.39
C ILE A 242 -16.25 0.51 -2.45
N ARG A 243 -16.19 1.03 -3.67
CA ARG A 243 -15.45 0.43 -4.78
C ARG A 243 -13.95 0.33 -4.48
N ASP A 244 -13.36 1.39 -3.93
CA ASP A 244 -11.92 1.57 -3.83
C ASP A 244 -11.31 1.12 -2.49
N HIS A 245 -12.10 0.75 -1.48
CA HIS A 245 -11.57 0.46 -0.14
C HIS A 245 -10.57 -0.70 -0.06
N TYR A 246 -10.54 -1.59 -1.05
CA TYR A 246 -9.51 -2.63 -1.12
C TYR A 246 -8.16 -2.09 -1.63
N ARG A 247 -8.13 -0.90 -2.27
CA ARG A 247 -6.89 -0.30 -2.77
C ARG A 247 -6.01 0.23 -1.63
N PRO A 248 -4.69 0.26 -1.80
CA PRO A 248 -3.94 -0.48 -2.81
C PRO A 248 -3.94 -1.99 -2.48
N ARG A 249 -4.09 -2.85 -3.49
CA ARG A 249 -4.17 -4.32 -3.35
C ARG A 249 -2.81 -5.00 -3.46
N PHE A 250 -1.85 -4.34 -4.11
CA PHE A 250 -0.48 -4.81 -4.32
C PHE A 250 0.49 -3.62 -4.42
N ALA A 251 1.79 -3.91 -4.43
CA ALA A 251 2.81 -2.86 -4.57
C ALA A 251 2.68 -2.15 -5.94
N GLY A 252 2.55 -0.82 -5.92
CA GLY A 252 2.35 0.01 -7.13
C GLY A 252 0.90 0.09 -7.62
N ASP A 253 -0.08 -0.49 -6.89
CA ASP A 253 -1.49 -0.26 -7.17
C ASP A 253 -1.88 1.20 -6.86
N GLU A 254 -2.91 1.69 -7.53
CA GLU A 254 -3.44 3.03 -7.28
C GLU A 254 -4.01 3.16 -5.87
N LEU A 255 -3.87 4.33 -5.29
CA LEU A 255 -4.57 4.67 -4.06
C LEU A 255 -6.05 4.96 -4.34
N PRO A 256 -6.93 4.84 -3.33
CA PRO A 256 -8.31 5.32 -3.46
C PRO A 256 -8.35 6.76 -3.96
N GLU A 257 -9.24 7.06 -4.88
CA GLU A 257 -9.31 8.38 -5.51
C GLU A 257 -9.86 9.43 -4.54
N GLY A 258 -10.96 9.12 -3.84
CA GLY A 258 -11.61 10.01 -2.88
C GLY A 258 -11.07 9.88 -1.46
N THR A 259 -11.27 10.93 -0.65
CA THR A 259 -10.85 10.94 0.76
C THR A 259 -11.62 9.92 1.58
N ALA A 260 -12.92 9.75 1.37
CA ALA A 260 -13.70 8.71 2.05
C ALA A 260 -13.16 7.31 1.73
N GLY A 261 -12.78 7.05 0.47
CA GLY A 261 -12.14 5.80 0.07
C GLY A 261 -10.82 5.54 0.79
N CYS A 262 -9.98 6.57 0.95
CA CYS A 262 -8.74 6.49 1.72
C CYS A 262 -9.00 6.13 3.19
N ILE A 263 -10.00 6.75 3.81
CA ILE A 263 -10.39 6.49 5.20
C ILE A 263 -10.85 5.04 5.38
N VAL A 264 -11.77 4.57 4.53
CA VAL A 264 -12.31 3.20 4.62
C VAL A 264 -11.22 2.16 4.34
N ALA A 265 -10.33 2.43 3.37
CA ALA A 265 -9.20 1.55 3.08
C ALA A 265 -8.22 1.42 4.25
N CYS A 266 -7.93 2.54 4.94
CA CYS A 266 -7.12 2.52 6.16
C CYS A 266 -7.83 1.77 7.29
N ALA A 267 -9.12 2.03 7.51
CA ALA A 267 -9.90 1.39 8.56
C ALA A 267 -9.96 -0.14 8.38
N ASP A 268 -10.29 -0.63 7.18
CA ASP A 268 -10.35 -2.05 6.86
C ASP A 268 -9.01 -2.78 7.08
N LYS A 269 -7.93 -2.16 6.60
CA LYS A 269 -6.58 -2.72 6.72
C LYS A 269 -6.07 -2.70 8.17
N LEU A 270 -6.33 -1.60 8.89
CA LEU A 270 -5.94 -1.45 10.29
C LEU A 270 -6.70 -2.41 11.20
N ASP A 271 -8.02 -2.56 11.00
CA ASP A 271 -8.82 -3.56 11.70
C ASP A 271 -8.21 -4.96 11.55
N THR A 272 -7.87 -5.36 10.31
CA THR A 272 -7.27 -6.67 10.06
C THR A 272 -5.93 -6.82 10.78
N ILE A 273 -5.04 -5.82 10.71
CA ILE A 273 -3.74 -5.87 11.38
C ILE A 273 -3.91 -6.00 12.89
N ALA A 274 -4.69 -5.11 13.50
CA ALA A 274 -4.92 -5.10 14.95
C ALA A 274 -5.51 -6.44 15.44
N GLY A 275 -6.52 -6.96 14.74
CA GLY A 275 -7.15 -8.22 15.11
C GLY A 275 -6.23 -9.43 15.04
N ILE A 276 -5.45 -9.55 13.97
CA ILE A 276 -4.53 -10.70 13.81
C ILE A 276 -3.39 -10.64 14.84
N PHE A 277 -2.90 -9.44 15.18
CA PHE A 277 -1.93 -9.27 16.27
C PHE A 277 -2.56 -9.57 17.63
N ALA A 278 -3.80 -9.14 17.89
CA ALA A 278 -4.51 -9.40 19.15
C ALA A 278 -4.70 -10.90 19.43
N ILE A 279 -4.88 -11.73 18.41
CA ILE A 279 -4.98 -13.19 18.57
C ILE A 279 -3.64 -13.92 18.56
N GLY A 280 -2.51 -13.19 18.53
CA GLY A 280 -1.16 -13.76 18.58
C GLY A 280 -0.70 -14.44 17.28
N GLU A 281 -1.21 -14.02 16.12
CA GLU A 281 -0.87 -14.58 14.81
C GLU A 281 -0.12 -13.56 13.88
N PRO A 282 0.87 -12.78 14.37
CA PRO A 282 1.60 -11.83 13.54
C PRO A 282 2.38 -12.54 12.42
N PRO A 283 2.67 -11.85 11.30
CA PRO A 283 3.42 -12.44 10.20
C PRO A 283 4.86 -12.77 10.62
N THR A 284 5.33 -13.96 10.28
CA THR A 284 6.68 -14.45 10.62
C THR A 284 7.47 -14.85 9.37
N GLY A 285 8.75 -14.46 9.28
CA GLY A 285 9.62 -14.85 8.15
C GLY A 285 8.94 -14.67 6.80
N SER A 286 8.73 -15.76 6.04
CA SER A 286 8.03 -15.78 4.76
C SER A 286 6.51 -15.98 4.88
N SER A 287 5.99 -16.32 6.08
CA SER A 287 4.57 -16.59 6.30
C SER A 287 3.80 -15.30 6.59
N ASP A 288 2.80 -15.01 5.77
CA ASP A 288 1.89 -13.87 5.91
C ASP A 288 0.53 -14.22 5.27
N PRO A 289 -0.23 -15.15 5.86
CA PRO A 289 -1.46 -15.66 5.27
C PRO A 289 -2.56 -14.60 5.14
N TYR A 290 -2.53 -13.56 5.98
CA TYR A 290 -3.48 -12.45 5.96
C TYR A 290 -2.97 -11.23 5.18
N ALA A 291 -1.79 -11.32 4.55
CA ALA A 291 -1.18 -10.24 3.78
C ALA A 291 -0.99 -8.93 4.57
N LEU A 292 -0.69 -9.03 5.87
CA LEU A 292 -0.56 -7.86 6.76
C LEU A 292 0.55 -6.90 6.33
N ARG A 293 1.65 -7.43 5.75
CA ARG A 293 2.74 -6.57 5.24
C ARG A 293 2.25 -5.68 4.11
N ARG A 294 1.43 -6.22 3.19
CA ARG A 294 0.81 -5.43 2.11
C ARG A 294 -0.21 -4.44 2.65
N ALA A 295 -1.01 -4.86 3.63
CA ALA A 295 -1.97 -3.98 4.29
C ALA A 295 -1.28 -2.79 4.96
N ALA A 296 -0.19 -3.01 5.71
CA ALA A 296 0.59 -1.95 6.35
C ALA A 296 1.22 -1.00 5.32
N ILE A 297 1.83 -1.51 4.24
CA ILE A 297 2.35 -0.68 3.15
C ILE A 297 1.23 0.15 2.51
N GLY A 298 0.05 -0.43 2.32
CA GLY A 298 -1.11 0.28 1.81
C GLY A 298 -1.53 1.44 2.70
N ILE A 299 -1.62 1.22 4.02
CA ILE A 299 -1.89 2.29 5.00
C ILE A 299 -0.80 3.36 4.94
N ILE A 300 0.48 2.96 4.96
CA ILE A 300 1.61 3.90 4.92
C ILE A 300 1.54 4.80 3.68
N ASN A 301 1.26 4.26 2.50
CA ASN A 301 1.13 5.04 1.28
C ASN A 301 -0.04 6.04 1.37
N ILE A 302 -1.20 5.60 1.88
CA ILE A 302 -2.36 6.49 2.05
C ILE A 302 -2.04 7.60 3.06
N LEU A 303 -1.46 7.26 4.21
CA LEU A 303 -1.13 8.25 5.26
C LEU A 303 0.03 9.18 4.86
N ARG A 304 0.90 8.76 3.95
CA ARG A 304 1.96 9.60 3.41
C ARG A 304 1.44 10.61 2.39
N ASP A 305 0.59 10.16 1.45
CA ASP A 305 0.31 10.89 0.24
C ASP A 305 -1.09 11.54 0.22
N ARG A 306 -2.04 11.06 1.03
CA ARG A 306 -3.45 11.47 1.01
C ARG A 306 -4.01 11.94 2.35
N LEU A 307 -3.59 11.31 3.45
CA LEU A 307 -4.10 11.58 4.81
C LEU A 307 -2.91 11.67 5.79
N PRO A 308 -2.23 12.82 5.88
CA PRO A 308 -1.00 12.94 6.69
C PRO A 308 -1.32 12.98 8.19
N ILE A 309 -1.69 11.86 8.77
CA ILE A 309 -1.98 11.68 10.20
C ILE A 309 -1.05 10.66 10.85
N ASP A 310 -0.92 10.71 12.17
CA ASP A 310 -0.21 9.72 12.98
C ASP A 310 -1.14 8.56 13.30
N PRO A 311 -0.81 7.32 12.94
CA PRO A 311 -1.66 6.17 13.22
C PRO A 311 -1.62 5.66 14.67
N THR A 312 -0.84 6.27 15.57
CA THR A 312 -0.62 5.76 16.95
C THR A 312 -1.92 5.62 17.72
N SER A 313 -2.72 6.69 17.80
CA SER A 313 -4.02 6.68 18.49
C SER A 313 -5.03 5.73 17.84
N LEU A 314 -4.96 5.58 16.51
CA LEU A 314 -5.84 4.70 15.75
C LEU A 314 -5.51 3.22 15.98
N ILE A 315 -4.24 2.88 16.19
CA ILE A 315 -3.81 1.53 16.58
C ILE A 315 -4.39 1.18 17.95
N ASP A 316 -4.26 2.08 18.92
CA ASP A 316 -4.79 1.90 20.26
C ASP A 316 -6.32 1.73 20.24
N PHE A 317 -7.02 2.58 19.49
CA PHE A 317 -8.47 2.49 19.33
C PHE A 317 -8.91 1.20 18.61
N ALA A 318 -8.19 0.75 17.59
CA ALA A 318 -8.50 -0.52 16.93
C ALA A 318 -8.40 -1.72 17.89
N LEU A 319 -7.41 -1.71 18.79
CA LEU A 319 -7.26 -2.74 19.81
C LEU A 319 -8.33 -2.64 20.91
N GLU A 320 -8.74 -1.42 21.28
CA GLU A 320 -9.87 -1.20 22.20
C GLU A 320 -11.15 -1.86 21.68
N LEU A 321 -11.48 -1.69 20.39
CA LEU A 321 -12.66 -2.32 19.77
C LEU A 321 -12.62 -3.84 19.86
N TYR A 322 -11.46 -4.48 19.75
CA TYR A 322 -11.32 -5.92 19.93
C TYR A 322 -11.44 -6.33 21.41
N SER A 323 -10.93 -5.52 22.34
CA SER A 323 -11.13 -5.74 23.78
C SER A 323 -12.62 -5.64 24.17
N GLU A 324 -13.34 -4.65 23.61
CA GLU A 324 -14.80 -4.50 23.81
C GLU A 324 -15.59 -5.70 23.25
N GLN A 325 -15.11 -6.31 22.17
CA GLN A 325 -15.67 -7.55 21.62
C GLN A 325 -15.41 -8.76 22.51
N GLY A 326 -14.54 -8.65 23.52
CA GLY A 326 -14.20 -9.72 24.46
C GLY A 326 -13.00 -10.58 24.07
N ILE A 327 -12.13 -10.08 23.16
CA ILE A 327 -10.86 -10.72 22.83
C ILE A 327 -9.86 -10.40 23.94
N GLU A 328 -9.27 -11.42 24.53
CA GLU A 328 -8.31 -11.28 25.64
C GLU A 328 -6.87 -11.21 25.11
N PHE A 329 -6.16 -10.13 25.38
CA PHE A 329 -4.75 -9.90 25.04
C PHE A 329 -4.15 -8.78 25.91
N ASP A 330 -2.83 -8.67 25.98
CA ASP A 330 -2.17 -7.52 26.58
C ASP A 330 -2.16 -6.36 25.59
N ALA A 331 -3.03 -5.35 25.82
CA ALA A 331 -3.23 -4.25 24.90
C ALA A 331 -1.95 -3.41 24.70
N ALA A 332 -1.16 -3.20 25.75
CA ALA A 332 0.07 -2.41 25.67
C ALA A 332 1.16 -3.13 24.88
N GLU A 333 1.33 -4.44 25.12
CA GLU A 333 2.28 -5.27 24.40
C GLU A 333 1.89 -5.36 22.90
N VAL A 334 0.64 -5.67 22.60
CA VAL A 334 0.17 -5.80 21.21
C VAL A 334 0.24 -4.47 20.47
N ALA A 335 -0.12 -3.35 21.09
CA ALA A 335 0.01 -2.02 20.49
C ALA A 335 1.48 -1.73 20.13
N GLN A 336 2.43 -2.07 21.01
CA GLN A 336 3.85 -1.89 20.71
C GLN A 336 4.30 -2.79 19.55
N GLN A 337 3.88 -4.05 19.52
CA GLN A 337 4.17 -4.96 18.41
C GLN A 337 3.64 -4.42 17.06
N VAL A 338 2.43 -3.84 17.03
CA VAL A 338 1.86 -3.23 15.82
C VAL A 338 2.66 -1.99 15.41
N ARG A 339 3.04 -1.12 16.36
CA ARG A 339 3.89 0.06 16.07
C ARG A 339 5.25 -0.37 15.51
N ASP A 340 5.89 -1.36 16.10
CA ASP A 340 7.18 -1.90 15.62
C ASP A 340 7.03 -2.50 14.22
N PHE A 341 5.90 -3.15 13.95
CA PHE A 341 5.58 -3.68 12.62
C PHE A 341 5.46 -2.58 11.57
N PHE A 342 4.73 -1.48 11.87
CA PHE A 342 4.64 -0.31 10.99
C PHE A 342 5.99 0.34 10.78
N HIS A 343 6.73 0.57 11.86
CA HIS A 343 8.08 1.14 11.82
C HIS A 343 9.02 0.32 10.93
N GLY A 344 9.01 -1.01 11.07
CA GLY A 344 9.78 -1.90 10.22
C GLY A 344 9.41 -1.80 8.73
N ARG A 345 8.15 -1.47 8.40
CA ARG A 345 7.72 -1.25 7.00
C ARG A 345 8.19 0.10 6.48
N LEU A 346 8.13 1.16 7.28
CA LEU A 346 8.69 2.48 6.92
C LEU A 346 10.18 2.36 6.58
N VAL A 347 10.95 1.68 7.43
CA VAL A 347 12.39 1.43 7.20
C VAL A 347 12.65 0.66 5.91
N SER A 348 11.84 -0.38 5.64
CA SER A 348 11.96 -1.16 4.41
C SER A 348 11.66 -0.31 3.18
N MET A 349 10.55 0.46 3.19
CA MET A 349 10.17 1.33 2.09
C MET A 349 11.21 2.42 1.81
N ALA A 350 11.75 3.04 2.86
CA ALA A 350 12.81 4.05 2.71
C ALA A 350 14.07 3.47 2.03
N ARG A 351 14.42 2.21 2.33
CA ARG A 351 15.54 1.51 1.66
C ARG A 351 15.23 1.21 0.19
N ASP A 352 14.00 0.78 -0.10
CA ASP A 352 13.56 0.51 -1.48
C ASP A 352 13.57 1.79 -2.32
N GLU A 353 13.26 2.95 -1.72
CA GLU A 353 13.38 4.29 -2.30
C GLU A 353 14.83 4.81 -2.36
N LYS A 354 15.81 4.00 -1.92
CA LYS A 354 17.25 4.32 -1.95
C LYS A 354 17.65 5.52 -1.08
N ILE A 355 16.90 5.79 -0.02
CA ILE A 355 17.35 6.74 1.00
C ILE A 355 18.59 6.17 1.68
N PRO A 356 19.65 6.98 1.94
CA PRO A 356 20.87 6.50 2.56
C PRO A 356 20.62 5.75 3.88
N ALA A 357 21.25 4.60 4.04
CA ALA A 357 20.96 3.70 5.16
C ALA A 357 21.27 4.33 6.54
N ASP A 358 22.28 5.19 6.62
CA ASP A 358 22.63 5.94 7.82
C ASP A 358 21.58 7.04 8.14
N THR A 359 21.06 7.73 7.12
CA THR A 359 19.93 8.67 7.28
C THR A 359 18.70 7.94 7.82
N VAL A 360 18.35 6.79 7.21
CA VAL A 360 17.22 5.97 7.69
C VAL A 360 17.45 5.51 9.13
N ALA A 361 18.65 5.06 9.49
CA ALA A 361 18.99 4.64 10.84
C ALA A 361 18.85 5.78 11.85
N ALA A 362 19.35 6.98 11.50
CA ALA A 362 19.27 8.16 12.35
C ALA A 362 17.82 8.57 12.67
N VAL A 363 16.95 8.63 11.67
CA VAL A 363 15.53 8.98 11.84
C VAL A 363 14.75 7.85 12.53
N SER A 364 15.07 6.59 12.21
CA SER A 364 14.42 5.42 12.82
C SER A 364 14.64 5.31 14.32
N ALA A 365 15.76 5.83 14.83
CA ALA A 365 16.08 5.76 16.25
C ALA A 365 15.08 6.52 17.16
N VAL A 366 14.25 7.39 16.61
CA VAL A 366 13.19 8.12 17.33
C VAL A 366 11.81 7.46 17.19
N HIS A 367 11.74 6.25 16.66
CA HIS A 367 10.54 5.40 16.60
C HIS A 367 9.26 6.08 16.09
N ILE A 368 9.38 6.96 15.09
CA ILE A 368 8.24 7.62 14.45
C ILE A 368 7.52 6.61 13.56
N ILE A 369 6.19 6.55 13.66
CA ILE A 369 5.34 5.75 12.79
C ILE A 369 4.38 6.56 11.92
N ALA A 370 4.34 7.90 12.06
CA ALA A 370 3.66 8.81 11.15
C ALA A 370 4.42 8.86 9.81
N PRO A 371 3.87 8.32 8.69
CA PRO A 371 4.63 8.13 7.46
C PRO A 371 5.10 9.45 6.84
N SER A 372 4.23 10.47 6.75
CA SER A 372 4.58 11.78 6.21
C SER A 372 5.74 12.42 6.98
N VAL A 373 5.71 12.35 8.31
CA VAL A 373 6.77 12.87 9.19
C VAL A 373 8.06 12.10 9.00
N PHE A 374 8.02 10.76 8.98
CA PHE A 374 9.19 9.92 8.82
C PHE A 374 9.94 10.22 7.52
N PHE A 375 9.25 10.22 6.39
CA PHE A 375 9.85 10.48 5.08
C PHE A 375 10.32 11.94 4.93
N ALA A 376 9.57 12.91 5.45
CA ALA A 376 9.96 14.32 5.43
C ALA A 376 11.24 14.57 6.25
N ARG A 377 11.39 13.94 7.42
CA ARG A 377 12.63 14.01 8.22
C ARG A 377 13.82 13.34 7.51
N CYS A 378 13.61 12.19 6.89
CA CYS A 378 14.64 11.54 6.09
C CYS A 378 15.11 12.43 4.95
N ALA A 379 14.20 13.04 4.21
CA ALA A 379 14.51 13.95 3.11
C ALA A 379 15.28 15.19 3.59
N ALA A 380 14.80 15.82 4.67
CA ALA A 380 15.43 17.01 5.23
C ALA A 380 16.85 16.73 5.76
N LEU A 381 17.05 15.60 6.45
CA LEU A 381 18.39 15.21 6.94
C LEU A 381 19.36 14.89 5.78
N ASP A 382 18.89 14.17 4.76
CA ASP A 382 19.70 13.83 3.59
C ASP A 382 20.11 15.07 2.81
N GLU A 383 19.18 16.03 2.64
CA GLU A 383 19.47 17.31 1.99
C GLU A 383 20.41 18.19 2.82
N ALA A 384 20.16 18.35 4.11
CA ALA A 384 21.02 19.11 5.00
C ALA A 384 22.47 18.57 4.99
N ARG A 385 22.62 17.25 5.05
CA ARG A 385 23.91 16.59 4.98
C ARG A 385 24.61 16.76 3.61
N LYS A 386 23.87 16.69 2.51
CA LYS A 386 24.43 16.93 1.17
C LYS A 386 24.96 18.36 1.00
N ASN A 387 24.30 19.32 1.62
CA ASN A 387 24.66 20.73 1.55
C ASN A 387 25.89 21.06 2.40
N ASP A 388 26.11 20.36 3.53
CA ASP A 388 27.26 20.57 4.42
C ASP A 388 27.70 19.25 5.08
N VAL A 389 28.36 18.40 4.30
CA VAL A 389 28.83 17.07 4.72
C VAL A 389 29.76 17.16 5.92
N GLU A 390 30.71 18.16 5.90
CA GLU A 390 31.69 18.32 6.95
C GLU A 390 31.06 18.65 8.31
N THR A 391 30.10 19.56 8.33
CA THR A 391 29.40 19.90 9.57
C THR A 391 28.66 18.72 10.16
N PHE A 392 27.89 17.98 9.35
CA PHE A 392 27.11 16.84 9.85
C PHE A 392 27.99 15.65 10.26
N ASP A 393 29.08 15.34 9.57
CA ASP A 393 30.00 14.26 9.93
C ASP A 393 30.77 14.59 11.23
N ASN A 394 31.19 15.83 11.43
CA ASN A 394 31.82 16.28 12.68
C ASN A 394 30.81 16.29 13.84
N LEU A 395 29.62 16.82 13.61
CA LEU A 395 28.56 16.85 14.62
C LEU A 395 28.14 15.43 15.04
N ALA A 396 28.03 14.50 14.07
CA ALA A 396 27.76 13.09 14.34
C ALA A 396 28.88 12.44 15.19
N THR A 397 30.12 12.77 14.89
CA THR A 397 31.28 12.27 15.66
C THR A 397 31.27 12.82 17.09
N ALA A 398 31.00 14.12 17.25
CA ALA A 398 30.90 14.77 18.56
C ALA A 398 29.72 14.22 19.37
N TYR A 399 28.55 14.00 18.72
CA TYR A 399 27.38 13.37 19.34
C TYR A 399 27.69 11.94 19.81
N ALA A 400 28.31 11.11 18.96
CA ALA A 400 28.68 9.75 19.33
C ALA A 400 29.68 9.71 20.50
N ARG A 401 30.60 10.69 20.55
CA ARG A 401 31.54 10.85 21.67
C ARG A 401 30.80 11.25 22.95
N ALA A 402 29.87 12.20 22.87
CA ALA A 402 29.04 12.61 24.00
C ALA A 402 28.24 11.42 24.53
N ALA A 403 27.50 10.73 23.67
CA ALA A 403 26.69 9.58 24.03
C ALA A 403 27.48 8.39 24.65
N HIS A 404 28.78 8.27 24.30
CA HIS A 404 29.62 7.23 24.88
C HIS A 404 30.03 7.52 26.34
N ILE A 405 30.17 8.80 26.72
CA ILE A 405 30.63 9.23 28.05
C ILE A 405 29.51 9.79 28.91
N SER A 406 28.36 10.14 28.35
CA SER A 406 27.19 10.65 29.07
C SER A 406 26.66 9.65 30.08
N LYS A 407 25.98 10.17 31.12
CA LYS A 407 25.33 9.41 32.17
C LYS A 407 23.89 9.89 32.35
N PRO A 408 22.92 9.29 31.64
CA PRO A 408 21.52 9.71 31.70
C PRO A 408 20.94 9.76 33.12
N GLU A 409 21.42 8.89 34.01
CA GLU A 409 20.99 8.85 35.41
C GLU A 409 21.29 10.11 36.20
N LEU A 410 22.21 10.97 35.76
CA LEU A 410 22.52 12.26 36.38
C LEU A 410 21.51 13.35 36.01
N GLY A 411 20.68 13.12 35.00
CA GLY A 411 19.79 14.14 34.45
C GLY A 411 20.51 15.18 33.58
N ALA A 412 19.81 16.22 33.17
CA ALA A 412 20.32 17.27 32.26
C ALA A 412 20.30 18.69 32.90
N GLU A 413 20.07 18.76 34.20
CA GLU A 413 20.08 20.04 34.95
C GLU A 413 21.48 20.31 35.51
N TYR A 414 22.11 21.37 35.02
CA TYR A 414 23.49 21.72 35.35
C TYR A 414 23.55 23.10 36.09
N ASP A 415 24.63 23.30 36.85
CA ASP A 415 24.92 24.56 37.55
C ASP A 415 25.86 25.44 36.71
N ARG A 416 25.34 26.54 36.18
CA ARG A 416 26.10 27.50 35.37
C ARG A 416 27.22 28.19 36.13
N SER A 417 27.15 28.28 37.48
CA SER A 417 28.18 28.90 38.29
C SER A 417 29.48 28.09 38.35
N LEU A 418 29.44 26.83 38.00
CA LEU A 418 30.57 25.91 37.92
C LEU A 418 31.23 25.84 36.54
N MET A 419 30.72 26.60 35.55
CA MET A 419 31.10 26.51 34.15
C MET A 419 32.14 27.53 33.75
N GLY A 420 33.11 27.06 32.95
CA GLY A 420 34.04 27.93 32.18
C GLY A 420 33.39 28.45 30.88
N GLU A 421 34.15 29.23 30.10
CA GLU A 421 33.64 29.85 28.87
C GLU A 421 33.17 28.85 27.81
N ALA A 422 33.87 27.77 27.59
CA ALA A 422 33.51 26.75 26.60
C ALA A 422 32.27 25.98 27.03
N GLU A 423 32.11 25.70 28.33
CA GLU A 423 30.96 25.04 28.91
C GLU A 423 29.69 25.94 28.82
N LEU A 424 29.81 27.22 29.13
CA LEU A 424 28.76 28.23 28.99
C LEU A 424 28.33 28.38 27.52
N ALA A 425 29.29 28.42 26.59
CA ALA A 425 29.00 28.52 25.17
C ALA A 425 28.20 27.31 24.66
N LEU A 426 28.53 26.09 25.11
CA LEU A 426 27.77 24.88 24.77
C LEU A 426 26.36 24.89 25.43
N ALA A 427 26.25 25.35 26.67
CA ALA A 427 24.97 25.50 27.36
C ALA A 427 24.03 26.47 26.62
N ASP A 428 24.54 27.67 26.28
CA ASP A 428 23.77 28.69 25.55
C ASP A 428 23.37 28.19 24.16
N ALA A 429 24.25 27.49 23.44
CA ALA A 429 23.96 26.90 22.14
C ALA A 429 22.91 25.79 22.25
N SER A 430 22.97 24.95 23.28
CA SER A 430 22.00 23.86 23.49
C SER A 430 20.60 24.40 23.81
N GLU A 431 20.50 25.45 24.61
CA GLU A 431 19.22 26.10 24.94
C GLU A 431 18.63 26.81 23.73
N ALA A 432 19.46 27.50 22.94
CA ALA A 432 19.03 28.15 21.70
C ALA A 432 18.57 27.12 20.64
N ALA A 433 19.34 26.07 20.46
CA ALA A 433 19.02 24.99 19.53
C ALA A 433 17.73 24.25 19.92
N GLN A 434 17.54 23.96 21.21
CA GLN A 434 16.29 23.35 21.69
C GLN A 434 15.08 24.21 21.35
N THR A 435 15.15 25.53 21.64
CA THR A 435 14.05 26.46 21.33
C THR A 435 13.74 26.51 19.83
N ALA A 436 14.80 26.53 18.99
CA ALA A 436 14.65 26.58 17.55
C ALA A 436 14.12 25.24 16.98
N VAL A 437 14.59 24.10 17.50
CA VAL A 437 14.12 22.77 17.11
C VAL A 437 12.66 22.59 17.49
N ASP A 438 12.26 22.95 18.72
CA ASP A 438 10.87 22.84 19.17
C ASP A 438 9.92 23.69 18.32
N ALA A 439 10.32 24.92 17.98
CA ALA A 439 9.55 25.80 17.12
C ALA A 439 9.45 25.23 15.67
N ALA A 440 10.54 24.70 15.15
CA ALA A 440 10.57 24.11 13.81
C ALA A 440 9.74 22.83 13.75
N LEU A 441 9.80 21.96 14.77
CA LEU A 441 8.99 20.75 14.85
C LEU A 441 7.49 21.07 14.94
N ALA A 442 7.12 22.10 15.71
CA ALA A 442 5.73 22.57 15.81
C ALA A 442 5.20 23.15 14.49
N ALA A 443 6.09 23.68 13.65
CA ALA A 443 5.77 24.17 12.30
C ALA A 443 5.98 23.11 11.19
N GLU A 444 6.37 21.90 11.54
CA GLU A 444 6.77 20.83 10.60
C GLU A 444 7.89 21.25 9.63
N ASP A 445 8.72 22.23 10.02
CA ASP A 445 9.88 22.73 9.25
C ASP A 445 11.15 21.93 9.63
N TYR A 446 11.24 20.71 9.11
CA TYR A 446 12.38 19.83 9.38
C TYR A 446 13.72 20.36 8.85
N PRO A 447 13.82 21.05 7.70
CA PRO A 447 15.03 21.74 7.29
C PRO A 447 15.53 22.75 8.33
N ALA A 448 14.65 23.58 8.87
CA ALA A 448 15.01 24.55 9.92
C ALA A 448 15.45 23.84 11.21
N ALA A 449 14.82 22.73 11.57
CA ALA A 449 15.24 21.94 12.73
C ALA A 449 16.66 21.38 12.56
N PHE A 450 17.01 20.80 11.41
CA PHE A 450 18.37 20.32 11.13
C PHE A 450 19.39 21.45 11.02
N ALA A 451 19.01 22.64 10.53
CA ALA A 451 19.87 23.82 10.54
C ALA A 451 20.19 24.29 11.97
N ALA A 452 19.22 24.26 12.87
CA ALA A 452 19.43 24.58 14.28
C ALA A 452 20.40 23.57 14.95
N LEU A 453 20.29 22.28 14.63
CA LEU A 453 21.23 21.25 15.12
C LEU A 453 22.64 21.49 14.57
N ALA A 454 22.78 21.84 13.29
CA ALA A 454 24.07 22.10 12.66
C ALA A 454 24.84 23.26 13.35
N ALA A 455 24.13 24.26 13.88
CA ALA A 455 24.72 25.37 14.62
C ALA A 455 25.43 24.94 15.92
N MET A 456 25.16 23.76 16.45
CA MET A 456 25.79 23.22 17.65
C MET A 456 27.21 22.68 17.40
N ARG A 457 27.65 22.52 16.12
CA ARG A 457 28.96 21.97 15.79
C ARG A 457 30.11 22.73 16.47
N ALA A 458 30.23 24.04 16.24
CA ALA A 458 31.33 24.80 16.75
C ALA A 458 31.38 24.85 18.31
N PRO A 459 30.27 25.05 19.03
CA PRO A 459 30.26 24.97 20.49
C PRO A 459 30.68 23.60 21.06
N ILE A 460 30.24 22.49 20.48
CA ILE A 460 30.59 21.16 21.00
C ILE A 460 32.05 20.81 20.67
N ASP A 461 32.56 21.19 19.49
CA ASP A 461 33.98 21.01 19.13
C ASP A 461 34.85 21.76 20.11
N ARG A 462 34.58 23.06 20.36
CA ARG A 462 35.28 23.88 21.35
C ARG A 462 35.22 23.27 22.77
N PHE A 463 34.06 22.76 23.18
CA PHE A 463 33.94 22.11 24.48
C PHE A 463 34.85 20.89 24.62
N PHE A 464 34.92 20.02 23.62
CA PHE A 464 35.80 18.85 23.67
C PHE A 464 37.28 19.16 23.53
N ASP A 465 37.64 20.31 22.93
CA ASP A 465 39.04 20.74 22.78
C ASP A 465 39.57 21.42 24.06
N GLU A 466 38.72 22.19 24.75
CA GLU A 466 39.14 23.01 25.89
C GLU A 466 38.78 22.39 27.26
N VAL A 467 37.84 21.42 27.35
CA VAL A 467 37.30 20.90 28.61
C VAL A 467 37.66 19.44 28.84
N MET A 468 38.36 19.15 29.95
CA MET A 468 38.56 17.77 30.42
C MET A 468 37.30 17.27 31.10
N VAL A 469 36.42 16.55 30.37
CA VAL A 469 35.11 16.10 30.89
C VAL A 469 35.26 15.26 32.16
N MET A 470 36.17 14.31 32.15
CA MET A 470 36.43 13.38 33.29
C MET A 470 37.38 14.01 34.30
N ASP A 471 36.97 15.11 34.91
CA ASP A 471 37.72 15.81 35.95
C ASP A 471 37.87 14.97 37.22
N GLU A 472 38.91 15.23 38.01
CA GLU A 472 39.12 14.61 39.33
C GLU A 472 38.08 15.10 40.35
N ASP A 473 37.65 16.39 40.21
CA ASP A 473 36.59 16.94 41.01
C ASP A 473 35.23 16.35 40.55
N GLU A 474 34.59 15.64 41.42
CA GLU A 474 33.32 14.95 41.17
C GLU A 474 32.21 15.93 40.82
N GLN A 475 32.15 17.11 41.44
CA GLN A 475 31.13 18.08 41.21
C GLN A 475 31.25 18.72 39.83
N LEU A 476 32.48 19.01 39.39
CA LEU A 476 32.74 19.52 38.03
C LEU A 476 32.48 18.46 36.99
N ARG A 477 32.93 17.21 37.22
CA ARG A 477 32.70 16.08 36.34
C ARG A 477 31.21 15.81 36.12
N ASP A 478 30.43 15.73 37.18
CA ASP A 478 29.01 15.46 37.09
C ASP A 478 28.25 16.62 36.41
N ASN A 479 28.65 17.86 36.64
CA ASN A 479 28.10 19.04 35.96
C ASN A 479 28.33 19.00 34.44
N ARG A 480 29.55 18.61 34.01
CA ARG A 480 29.92 18.43 32.58
C ARG A 480 29.15 17.29 31.93
N LEU A 481 28.94 16.17 32.63
CA LEU A 481 28.13 15.05 32.16
C LEU A 481 26.66 15.46 31.97
N LYS A 482 26.09 16.24 32.91
CA LYS A 482 24.73 16.80 32.77
C LYS A 482 24.61 17.75 31.57
N LEU A 483 25.65 18.54 31.29
CA LEU A 483 25.68 19.39 30.09
C LEU A 483 25.69 18.55 28.80
N LEU A 484 26.44 17.45 28.76
CA LEU A 484 26.40 16.52 27.63
C LEU A 484 25.05 15.82 27.48
N ASN A 485 24.41 15.41 28.59
CA ASN A 485 23.04 14.87 28.55
C ASN A 485 22.07 15.93 27.96
N ARG A 486 22.24 17.21 28.31
CA ARG A 486 21.43 18.30 27.71
C ARG A 486 21.69 18.48 26.22
N PHE A 487 22.95 18.43 25.80
CA PHE A 487 23.34 18.46 24.38
C PHE A 487 22.66 17.32 23.61
N GLU A 488 22.73 16.07 24.08
CA GLU A 488 22.11 14.92 23.45
C GLU A 488 20.58 15.04 23.38
N ALA A 489 19.95 15.59 24.44
CA ALA A 489 18.50 15.74 24.51
C ALA A 489 17.94 16.61 23.38
N VAL A 490 18.70 17.58 22.86
CA VAL A 490 18.27 18.44 21.75
C VAL A 490 17.99 17.65 20.49
N PHE A 491 18.65 16.53 20.28
CA PHE A 491 18.51 15.66 19.10
C PHE A 491 17.38 14.63 19.25
N SER A 492 17.03 14.27 20.49
CA SER A 492 16.16 13.13 20.80
C SER A 492 14.75 13.20 20.15
N GLY A 493 14.28 14.41 19.84
CA GLY A 493 12.95 14.63 19.23
C GLY A 493 12.93 14.52 17.69
N ILE A 494 14.10 14.49 17.01
CA ILE A 494 14.15 14.57 15.55
C ILE A 494 14.93 13.43 14.90
N ALA A 495 16.15 13.13 15.36
CA ALA A 495 16.97 12.05 14.82
C ALA A 495 18.15 11.75 15.76
N ASN A 496 18.63 10.50 15.79
CA ASN A 496 19.90 10.13 16.41
C ASN A 496 21.04 10.28 15.39
N ILE A 497 21.66 11.44 15.30
CA ILE A 497 22.72 11.69 14.33
C ILE A 497 24.00 10.88 14.59
N GLY A 498 24.16 10.24 15.74
CA GLY A 498 25.27 9.31 16.01
C GLY A 498 25.31 8.13 15.03
N GLU A 499 24.18 7.76 14.45
CA GLU A 499 24.11 6.73 13.41
C GLU A 499 24.85 7.13 12.11
N LEU A 500 25.00 8.42 11.83
CA LEU A 500 25.76 8.93 10.69
C LEU A 500 27.27 8.73 10.84
N ALA A 501 27.78 8.64 12.09
CA ALA A 501 29.19 8.43 12.39
C ALA A 501 29.65 6.97 12.23
N ARG A 502 28.72 6.01 12.14
CA ARG A 502 29.05 4.59 11.96
C ARG A 502 29.60 4.37 10.55
N LYS A 503 30.92 4.30 10.43
CA LYS A 503 31.56 3.87 9.18
C LYS A 503 31.12 2.45 8.84
N LYS A 504 30.73 2.27 7.59
CA LYS A 504 30.42 0.96 6.97
C LYS A 504 31.57 -0.02 7.06
#